data_87a158942d58b6562495bec6ea614f37
#
_entry.id   87a158942d58b6562495bec6ea614f37
#
_cell.length_a   1.000
_cell.length_b   1.000
_cell.length_c   1.000
_cell.angle_alpha   90.00
_cell.angle_beta   90.00
_cell.angle_gamma   90.00
#
_symmetry.space_group_name_H-M   'P 1'
#
loop_
_entity.id
_entity.type
_entity.pdbx_description
1 polymer ?
#
loop_
_entity_poly.entity_id
_entity_poly.type
_entity_poly.pdbx_seq_one_letter_code
_entity_poly.pdbx_strand_id
1 'polypeptide(L)'
;MRISAEFVTSAAGARDFPRDRLAEVALVGRSNVGKSSLINALVGKSLARTSAAPGKTRLANFYRVQRGTSRPLYLVDLPGYGYARGGEPTAREFNRLAEAYFARAVDQPIGVLLLVDSRHPGLESDLDAWAWARSLPCPSAVIGTKVDKLTRASRTRHAHEFESLFQQPVPLVSAMDGEGLDALWKMIASLPRQTAA
;
A
#
# COMPACT_ATOMS: atom_id res chain seq x y z
N MET A 1 -22.11 -1.76 2.98
CA MET A 1 -21.58 -2.80 3.91
C MET A 1 -20.81 -2.09 5.02
N ARG A 2 -21.06 -2.44 6.32
CA ARG A 2 -20.43 -1.74 7.45
C ARG A 2 -18.94 -2.08 7.52
N ILE A 3 -18.09 -1.05 7.76
CA ILE A 3 -16.66 -1.23 7.95
C ILE A 3 -16.33 -0.75 9.37
N SER A 4 -15.67 -1.61 10.16
CA SER A 4 -15.03 -1.21 11.41
C SER A 4 -13.54 -1.00 11.16
N ALA A 5 -12.98 0.04 11.74
CA ALA A 5 -11.56 0.33 11.63
C ALA A 5 -11.06 1.10 12.85
N GLU A 6 -9.87 0.78 13.30
CA GLU A 6 -9.21 1.45 14.41
C GLU A 6 -7.69 1.57 14.14
N PHE A 7 -7.09 2.62 14.64
CA PHE A 7 -5.64 2.72 14.71
C PHE A 7 -5.14 1.91 15.91
N VAL A 8 -4.13 1.08 15.70
CA VAL A 8 -3.59 0.21 16.75
C VAL A 8 -2.26 0.71 17.28
N THR A 9 -1.28 0.92 16.39
CA THR A 9 0.05 1.38 16.80
C THR A 9 0.83 2.02 15.65
N SER A 10 1.84 2.79 16.01
CA SER A 10 2.92 3.22 15.12
C SER A 10 4.20 2.52 15.54
N ALA A 11 4.79 1.74 14.66
CA ALA A 11 5.94 0.90 14.94
C ALA A 11 7.21 1.48 14.31
N ALA A 12 8.27 1.59 15.10
CA ALA A 12 9.62 1.94 14.65
C ALA A 12 10.48 0.71 14.33
N GLY A 13 10.06 -0.48 14.74
CA GLY A 13 10.78 -1.72 14.52
C GLY A 13 10.05 -2.94 15.09
N ALA A 14 10.72 -4.08 15.07
CA ALA A 14 10.13 -5.40 15.35
C ALA A 14 9.44 -5.53 16.73
N ARG A 15 9.88 -4.76 17.74
CA ARG A 15 9.31 -4.83 19.09
C ARG A 15 7.90 -4.24 19.18
N ASP A 16 7.57 -3.35 18.25
CA ASP A 16 6.31 -2.57 18.25
C ASP A 16 5.24 -3.22 17.36
N PHE A 17 5.58 -4.25 16.59
CA PHE A 17 4.64 -4.91 15.69
C PHE A 17 3.59 -5.71 16.46
N PRO A 18 2.31 -5.70 16.02
CA PRO A 18 1.27 -6.55 16.58
C PRO A 18 1.65 -8.04 16.56
N ARG A 19 1.22 -8.80 17.59
CA ARG A 19 1.57 -10.21 17.77
C ARG A 19 0.38 -11.16 17.63
N ASP A 20 -0.78 -10.66 17.23
CA ASP A 20 -2.04 -11.40 17.14
C ASP A 20 -2.21 -12.24 15.87
N ARG A 21 -1.20 -12.26 14.99
CA ARG A 21 -1.14 -13.03 13.74
C ARG A 21 -2.32 -12.79 12.78
N LEU A 22 -2.95 -11.64 12.83
CA LEU A 22 -3.90 -11.24 11.80
C LEU A 22 -3.19 -11.06 10.46
N ALA A 23 -3.88 -11.36 9.37
CA ALA A 23 -3.37 -11.09 8.04
C ALA A 23 -3.08 -9.58 7.87
N GLU A 24 -2.01 -9.27 7.16
CA GLU A 24 -1.55 -7.88 6.97
C GLU A 24 -1.44 -7.55 5.48
N VAL A 25 -1.85 -6.35 5.09
CA VAL A 25 -1.59 -5.79 3.76
C VAL A 25 -0.78 -4.52 3.93
N ALA A 26 0.49 -4.60 3.53
CA ALA A 26 1.42 -3.47 3.55
C ALA A 26 1.20 -2.57 2.33
N LEU A 27 0.83 -1.33 2.56
CA LEU A 27 0.74 -0.31 1.53
C LEU A 27 2.13 0.32 1.34
N VAL A 28 2.70 0.10 0.18
CA VAL A 28 4.00 0.61 -0.25
C VAL A 28 3.79 1.58 -1.40
N GLY A 29 4.59 2.62 -1.49
CA GLY A 29 4.48 3.59 -2.58
C GLY A 29 5.22 4.87 -2.25
N ARG A 30 5.48 5.68 -3.27
CA ARG A 30 6.16 6.97 -3.11
C ARG A 30 5.44 7.88 -2.12
N SER A 31 6.20 8.82 -1.60
CA SER A 31 5.60 9.91 -0.83
C SER A 31 4.52 10.62 -1.66
N ASN A 32 3.38 10.93 -1.05
CA ASN A 32 2.24 11.58 -1.69
C ASN A 32 1.55 10.81 -2.84
N VAL A 33 1.82 9.51 -2.99
CA VAL A 33 1.09 8.65 -3.94
C VAL A 33 -0.37 8.45 -3.55
N GLY A 34 -0.70 8.65 -2.27
CA GLY A 34 -2.08 8.58 -1.76
C GLY A 34 -2.35 7.43 -0.78
N LYS A 35 -1.33 6.81 -0.16
CA LYS A 35 -1.50 5.69 0.79
C LYS A 35 -2.50 6.00 1.90
N SER A 36 -2.24 7.02 2.70
CA SER A 36 -3.11 7.40 3.83
C SER A 36 -4.51 7.86 3.37
N SER A 37 -4.60 8.54 2.21
CA SER A 37 -5.90 8.91 1.63
C SER A 37 -6.70 7.68 1.22
N LEU A 38 -6.03 6.67 0.64
CA LEU A 38 -6.67 5.43 0.25
C LEU A 38 -7.15 4.62 1.46
N ILE A 39 -6.36 4.57 2.55
CA ILE A 39 -6.80 3.96 3.81
C ILE A 39 -8.07 4.64 4.30
N ASN A 40 -8.10 5.98 4.36
CA ASN A 40 -9.27 6.73 4.79
C ASN A 40 -10.50 6.46 3.91
N ALA A 41 -10.33 6.41 2.60
CA ALA A 41 -11.40 6.10 1.66
C ALA A 41 -11.92 4.66 1.84
N LEU A 42 -11.02 3.68 1.99
CA LEU A 42 -11.38 2.30 2.26
C LEU A 42 -12.19 2.12 3.54
N VAL A 43 -11.86 2.86 4.60
CA VAL A 43 -12.55 2.73 5.90
C VAL A 43 -13.71 3.71 6.07
N GLY A 44 -13.91 4.64 5.14
CA GLY A 44 -15.00 5.62 5.17
C GLY A 44 -14.91 6.65 6.30
N LYS A 45 -13.71 6.90 6.83
CA LYS A 45 -13.47 7.91 7.88
C LYS A 45 -12.01 8.38 7.89
N SER A 46 -11.76 9.56 8.47
CA SER A 46 -10.41 10.11 8.65
C SER A 46 -9.72 9.40 9.82
N LEU A 47 -9.03 8.30 9.53
CA LEU A 47 -8.29 7.48 10.49
C LEU A 47 -6.79 7.65 10.32
N ALA A 48 -6.29 7.58 9.09
CA ALA A 48 -4.89 7.80 8.75
C ALA A 48 -4.63 9.31 8.59
N ARG A 49 -3.54 9.79 9.16
CA ARG A 49 -3.11 11.19 9.01
C ARG A 49 -2.64 11.44 7.58
N THR A 50 -3.36 12.28 6.86
CA THR A 50 -2.95 12.75 5.54
C THR A 50 -2.09 14.00 5.68
N SER A 51 -0.99 14.08 4.96
CA SER A 51 -0.13 15.26 4.94
C SER A 51 0.34 15.55 3.51
N ALA A 52 0.21 16.80 3.11
CA ALA A 52 0.78 17.29 1.85
C ALA A 52 2.31 17.45 1.95
N ALA A 53 2.86 17.59 3.17
CA ALA A 53 4.29 17.70 3.37
C ALA A 53 4.93 16.30 3.32
N PRO A 54 5.94 16.13 2.46
CA PRO A 54 6.63 14.86 2.31
C PRO A 54 7.44 14.50 3.59
N GLY A 55 7.60 13.17 3.92
CA GLY A 55 8.47 12.66 4.99
C GLY A 55 7.89 12.64 6.40
N LYS A 56 6.58 12.81 6.55
CA LYS A 56 5.98 12.76 7.90
C LYS A 56 5.75 11.33 8.42
N THR A 57 5.60 10.33 7.56
CA THR A 57 5.47 8.94 7.99
C THR A 57 6.85 8.31 8.06
N ARG A 58 7.42 8.25 9.25
CA ARG A 58 8.69 7.55 9.53
C ARG A 58 8.49 6.18 10.16
N LEU A 59 7.27 5.88 10.59
CA LEU A 59 6.86 4.68 11.30
C LEU A 59 5.90 3.87 10.45
N ALA A 60 5.84 2.56 10.68
CA ALA A 60 4.79 1.73 10.12
C ALA A 60 3.51 1.92 10.96
N ASN A 61 2.42 2.38 10.37
CA ASN A 61 1.16 2.58 11.07
C ASN A 61 0.21 1.42 10.80
N PHE A 62 -0.26 0.77 11.87
CA PHE A 62 -1.14 -0.39 11.82
C PHE A 62 -2.58 0.03 12.07
N TYR A 63 -3.44 -0.29 11.11
CA TYR A 63 -4.89 -0.05 11.18
C TYR A 63 -5.61 -1.39 11.11
N ARG A 64 -6.26 -1.80 12.21
CA ARG A 64 -7.10 -2.98 12.21
C ARG A 64 -8.41 -2.66 11.53
N VAL A 65 -8.75 -3.44 10.50
CA VAL A 65 -9.95 -3.20 9.69
C VAL A 65 -10.75 -4.49 9.53
N GLN A 66 -12.08 -4.34 9.44
CA GLN A 66 -12.98 -5.45 9.17
C GLN A 66 -14.15 -4.97 8.31
N ARG A 67 -14.43 -5.66 7.22
CA ARG A 67 -15.57 -5.36 6.33
C ARG A 67 -16.69 -6.39 6.55
N GLY A 68 -17.84 -5.94 7.07
CA GLY A 68 -18.96 -6.80 7.38
C GLY A 68 -18.59 -7.90 8.37
N THR A 69 -18.85 -9.16 8.01
CA THR A 69 -18.53 -10.36 8.80
C THR A 69 -17.20 -11.02 8.43
N SER A 70 -16.38 -10.39 7.57
CA SER A 70 -15.08 -10.94 7.20
C SER A 70 -14.15 -11.03 8.42
N ARG A 71 -13.11 -11.86 8.32
CA ARG A 71 -12.05 -11.84 9.34
C ARG A 71 -11.36 -10.47 9.34
N PRO A 72 -11.02 -9.90 10.51
CA PRO A 72 -10.24 -8.69 10.57
C PRO A 72 -8.85 -8.91 9.98
N LEU A 73 -8.25 -7.82 9.47
CA LEU A 73 -6.87 -7.78 9.00
C LEU A 73 -6.26 -6.42 9.33
N TYR A 74 -4.96 -6.28 9.13
CA TYR A 74 -4.26 -5.00 9.21
C TYR A 74 -4.04 -4.39 7.83
N LEU A 75 -4.40 -3.12 7.67
CA LEU A 75 -3.78 -2.25 6.68
C LEU A 75 -2.57 -1.59 7.33
N VAL A 76 -1.41 -1.71 6.71
CA VAL A 76 -0.15 -1.18 7.26
C VAL A 76 0.38 -0.09 6.33
N ASP A 77 0.36 1.17 6.81
CA ASP A 77 0.90 2.31 6.08
C ASP A 77 2.40 2.39 6.35
N LEU A 78 3.20 1.88 5.43
CA LEU A 78 4.65 2.00 5.48
C LEU A 78 5.10 3.39 5.03
N PRO A 79 6.26 3.89 5.53
CA PRO A 79 6.86 5.12 5.03
C PRO A 79 6.97 5.11 3.50
N GLY A 80 6.76 6.28 2.87
CA GLY A 80 6.89 6.38 1.43
C GLY A 80 8.36 6.34 1.00
N TYR A 81 8.69 5.57 -0.05
CA TYR A 81 10.00 5.62 -0.67
C TYR A 81 10.17 6.87 -1.56
N GLY A 82 11.38 7.10 -2.08
CA GLY A 82 11.67 8.22 -2.98
C GLY A 82 11.92 9.55 -2.27
N TYR A 83 12.20 9.52 -0.98
CA TYR A 83 12.51 10.70 -0.20
C TYR A 83 14.00 11.09 -0.32
N ALA A 84 14.45 11.32 -1.55
CA ALA A 84 15.84 11.74 -1.84
C ALA A 84 16.22 13.08 -1.17
N ARG A 85 15.24 13.86 -0.72
CA ARG A 85 15.49 15.14 -0.02
C ARG A 85 15.85 14.98 1.48
N GLY A 86 15.66 13.77 2.05
CA GLY A 86 16.05 13.45 3.44
C GLY A 86 17.47 12.91 3.57
N GLY A 87 18.16 12.68 2.46
CA GLY A 87 19.51 12.12 2.42
C GLY A 87 19.58 10.61 2.76
N GLU A 88 20.79 10.06 2.74
CA GLU A 88 21.07 8.65 3.08
C GLU A 88 20.49 8.15 4.43
N PRO A 89 20.46 8.94 5.51
CA PRO A 89 19.92 8.45 6.78
C PRO A 89 18.46 8.02 6.69
N THR A 90 17.63 8.77 5.97
CA THR A 90 16.18 8.47 5.82
C THR A 90 15.94 7.21 4.97
N ALA A 91 16.74 6.99 3.95
CA ALA A 91 16.67 5.77 3.14
C ALA A 91 17.08 4.54 3.97
N ARG A 92 18.12 4.65 4.79
CA ARG A 92 18.58 3.58 5.70
C ARG A 92 17.53 3.23 6.76
N GLU A 93 16.86 4.24 7.33
CA GLU A 93 15.76 4.02 8.30
C GLU A 93 14.61 3.27 7.65
N PHE A 94 14.20 3.67 6.43
CA PHE A 94 13.17 2.98 5.67
C PHE A 94 13.54 1.52 5.41
N ASN A 95 14.74 1.27 4.89
CA ASN A 95 15.20 -0.06 4.56
C ASN A 95 15.23 -0.96 5.80
N ARG A 96 15.77 -0.48 6.91
CA ARG A 96 15.80 -1.22 8.18
C ARG A 96 14.40 -1.58 8.69
N LEU A 97 13.46 -0.64 8.62
CA LEU A 97 12.08 -0.89 9.03
C LEU A 97 11.39 -1.90 8.10
N ALA A 98 11.56 -1.74 6.78
CA ALA A 98 11.01 -2.65 5.78
C ALA A 98 11.58 -4.07 5.91
N GLU A 99 12.89 -4.21 6.07
CA GLU A 99 13.56 -5.50 6.32
C GLU A 99 13.01 -6.18 7.57
N ALA A 100 12.94 -5.45 8.70
CA ALA A 100 12.39 -6.00 9.95
C ALA A 100 10.91 -6.39 9.82
N TYR A 101 10.14 -5.62 9.03
CA TYR A 101 8.72 -5.89 8.81
C TYR A 101 8.53 -7.13 7.94
N PHE A 102 9.19 -7.22 6.78
CA PHE A 102 9.00 -8.32 5.83
C PHE A 102 9.73 -9.61 6.22
N ALA A 103 10.72 -9.57 7.11
CA ALA A 103 11.30 -10.78 7.72
C ALA A 103 10.23 -11.64 8.42
N ARG A 104 9.10 -11.06 8.83
CA ARG A 104 7.96 -11.76 9.44
C ARG A 104 7.12 -12.55 8.45
N ALA A 105 7.25 -12.31 7.15
CA ALA A 105 6.39 -12.93 6.13
C ALA A 105 6.51 -14.47 6.07
N VAL A 106 7.53 -15.04 6.66
CA VAL A 106 7.70 -16.50 6.80
C VAL A 106 6.61 -17.10 7.71
N ASP A 107 6.27 -16.41 8.82
CA ASP A 107 5.34 -16.89 9.85
C ASP A 107 4.04 -16.09 9.93
N GLN A 108 3.96 -14.96 9.22
CA GLN A 108 2.87 -14.01 9.24
C GLN A 108 2.28 -13.88 7.84
N PRO A 109 0.95 -14.01 7.65
CA PRO A 109 0.33 -13.81 6.35
C PRO A 109 0.36 -12.32 5.98
N ILE A 110 1.40 -11.92 5.25
CA ILE A 110 1.63 -10.56 4.75
C ILE A 110 1.43 -10.55 3.23
N GLY A 111 0.74 -9.52 2.72
CA GLY A 111 0.71 -9.19 1.30
C GLY A 111 1.21 -7.76 1.07
N VAL A 112 1.83 -7.52 -0.07
CA VAL A 112 2.30 -6.18 -0.49
C VAL A 112 1.38 -5.58 -1.52
N LEU A 113 0.90 -4.38 -1.26
CA LEU A 113 0.16 -3.58 -2.22
C LEU A 113 0.99 -2.36 -2.60
N LEU A 114 1.59 -2.39 -3.79
CA LEU A 114 2.33 -1.26 -4.34
C LEU A 114 1.35 -0.26 -4.95
N LEU A 115 1.42 0.98 -4.49
CA LEU A 115 0.64 2.09 -5.01
C LEU A 115 1.50 2.93 -5.95
N VAL A 116 1.01 3.13 -7.18
CA VAL A 116 1.61 4.01 -8.17
C VAL A 116 0.63 5.13 -8.55
N ASP A 117 1.12 6.29 -8.93
CA ASP A 117 0.28 7.40 -9.36
C ASP A 117 -0.14 7.20 -10.82
N SER A 118 -1.45 7.02 -11.05
CA SER A 118 -1.96 6.72 -12.40
C SER A 118 -1.70 7.80 -13.46
N ARG A 119 -1.30 8.99 -13.03
CA ARG A 119 -0.93 10.10 -13.94
C ARG A 119 0.44 9.95 -14.58
N HIS A 120 1.31 9.11 -13.99
CA HIS A 120 2.72 9.00 -14.35
C HIS A 120 3.16 7.54 -14.45
N PRO A 121 2.67 6.78 -15.47
CA PRO A 121 3.15 5.42 -15.70
C PRO A 121 4.65 5.42 -16.06
N GLY A 122 5.36 4.37 -15.69
CA GLY A 122 6.76 4.15 -16.08
C GLY A 122 7.81 4.93 -15.29
N LEU A 123 7.47 5.48 -14.13
CA LEU A 123 8.50 6.07 -13.27
C LEU A 123 9.48 4.99 -12.78
N GLU A 124 10.77 5.21 -13.02
CA GLU A 124 11.85 4.29 -12.63
C GLU A 124 11.76 3.86 -11.17
N SER A 125 11.53 4.81 -10.25
CA SER A 125 11.37 4.52 -8.83
C SER A 125 10.18 3.61 -8.51
N ASP A 126 9.13 3.59 -9.33
CA ASP A 126 7.98 2.70 -9.14
C ASP A 126 8.28 1.31 -9.72
N LEU A 127 9.07 1.23 -10.79
CA LEU A 127 9.56 -0.03 -11.37
C LEU A 127 10.58 -0.72 -10.43
N ASP A 128 11.51 0.05 -9.86
CA ASP A 128 12.46 -0.44 -8.85
C ASP A 128 11.73 -0.97 -7.61
N ALA A 129 10.73 -0.23 -7.14
CA ALA A 129 9.91 -0.66 -6.02
C ALA A 129 9.10 -1.92 -6.32
N TRP A 130 8.66 -2.10 -7.57
CA TRP A 130 8.00 -3.33 -8.01
C TRP A 130 8.96 -4.51 -8.05
N ALA A 131 10.15 -4.34 -8.62
CA ALA A 131 11.18 -5.37 -8.62
C ALA A 131 11.54 -5.80 -7.19
N TRP A 132 11.69 -4.83 -6.28
CA TRP A 132 11.90 -5.10 -4.86
C TRP A 132 10.70 -5.83 -4.22
N ALA A 133 9.46 -5.39 -4.44
CA ALA A 133 8.27 -6.04 -3.88
C ALA A 133 8.14 -7.50 -4.32
N ARG A 134 8.51 -7.81 -5.57
CA ARG A 134 8.54 -9.18 -6.09
C ARG A 134 9.65 -10.05 -5.53
N SER A 135 10.71 -9.47 -4.99
CA SER A 135 11.79 -10.22 -4.33
C SER A 135 11.46 -10.62 -2.89
N LEU A 136 10.35 -10.11 -2.32
CA LEU A 136 9.92 -10.42 -0.97
C LEU A 136 9.27 -11.81 -0.90
N PRO A 137 9.37 -12.52 0.24
CA PRO A 137 8.78 -13.84 0.42
C PRO A 137 7.26 -13.77 0.72
N CYS A 138 6.53 -12.90 0.03
CA CYS A 138 5.09 -12.71 0.20
C CYS A 138 4.44 -12.24 -1.11
N PRO A 139 3.13 -12.52 -1.30
CA PRO A 139 2.42 -12.10 -2.50
C PRO A 139 2.39 -10.58 -2.63
N SER A 140 2.53 -10.09 -3.85
CA SER A 140 2.53 -8.67 -4.17
C SER A 140 1.57 -8.35 -5.32
N ALA A 141 0.96 -7.18 -5.26
CA ALA A 141 0.11 -6.64 -6.31
C ALA A 141 0.38 -5.13 -6.47
N VAL A 142 0.05 -4.58 -7.64
CA VAL A 142 0.17 -3.15 -7.92
C VAL A 142 -1.19 -2.55 -8.23
N ILE A 143 -1.43 -1.32 -7.81
CA ILE A 143 -2.63 -0.52 -8.13
C ILE A 143 -2.24 0.89 -8.55
N GLY A 144 -2.99 1.46 -9.49
CA GLY A 144 -2.88 2.87 -9.85
C GLY A 144 -3.85 3.72 -9.04
N THR A 145 -3.33 4.74 -8.36
CA THR A 145 -4.12 5.70 -7.57
C THR A 145 -4.45 6.97 -8.37
N LYS A 146 -5.38 7.77 -7.88
CA LYS A 146 -5.74 9.11 -8.43
C LYS A 146 -6.31 9.05 -9.86
N VAL A 147 -7.05 7.99 -10.18
CA VAL A 147 -7.70 7.85 -11.50
C VAL A 147 -8.69 8.99 -11.78
N ASP A 148 -9.23 9.64 -10.75
CA ASP A 148 -10.06 10.85 -10.83
C ASP A 148 -9.36 12.03 -11.53
N LYS A 149 -8.03 12.03 -11.58
CA LYS A 149 -7.22 13.06 -12.27
C LYS A 149 -7.00 12.78 -13.76
N LEU A 150 -7.48 11.66 -14.28
CA LEU A 150 -7.31 11.26 -15.67
C LEU A 150 -8.58 11.48 -16.48
N THR A 151 -8.42 11.93 -17.74
CA THR A 151 -9.49 11.89 -18.73
C THR A 151 -9.81 10.44 -19.10
N ARG A 152 -11.01 10.17 -19.63
CA ARG A 152 -11.40 8.83 -20.05
C ARG A 152 -10.41 8.20 -21.05
N ALA A 153 -9.94 8.99 -22.03
CA ALA A 153 -8.95 8.52 -23.01
C ALA A 153 -7.60 8.18 -22.35
N SER A 154 -7.15 9.01 -21.40
CA SER A 154 -5.90 8.74 -20.65
C SER A 154 -6.01 7.50 -19.77
N ARG A 155 -7.18 7.21 -19.18
CA ARG A 155 -7.39 6.01 -18.35
C ARG A 155 -7.12 4.73 -19.13
N THR A 156 -7.72 4.61 -20.33
CA THR A 156 -7.52 3.42 -21.17
C THR A 156 -6.06 3.25 -21.57
N ARG A 157 -5.42 4.34 -22.04
CA ARG A 157 -4.01 4.31 -22.46
C ARG A 157 -3.10 3.93 -21.29
N HIS A 158 -3.24 4.60 -20.12
CA HIS A 158 -2.38 4.33 -18.96
C HIS A 158 -2.63 2.93 -18.36
N ALA A 159 -3.86 2.41 -18.43
CA ALA A 159 -4.13 1.03 -18.00
C ALA A 159 -3.33 0.01 -18.81
N HIS A 160 -3.33 0.13 -20.15
CA HIS A 160 -2.51 -0.72 -21.02
C HIS A 160 -1.01 -0.54 -20.79
N GLU A 161 -0.58 0.70 -20.60
CA GLU A 161 0.83 1.01 -20.32
C GLU A 161 1.29 0.37 -19.00
N PHE A 162 0.50 0.50 -17.94
CA PHE A 162 0.77 -0.17 -16.66
C PHE A 162 0.80 -1.69 -16.80
N GLU A 163 -0.16 -2.30 -17.51
CA GLU A 163 -0.19 -3.74 -17.72
C GLU A 163 1.09 -4.22 -18.44
N SER A 164 1.54 -3.47 -19.44
CA SER A 164 2.80 -3.74 -20.13
C SER A 164 4.04 -3.60 -19.22
N LEU A 165 4.10 -2.56 -18.39
CA LEU A 165 5.24 -2.27 -17.52
C LEU A 165 5.34 -3.26 -16.34
N PHE A 166 4.21 -3.56 -15.70
CA PHE A 166 4.17 -4.41 -14.50
C PHE A 166 3.92 -5.90 -14.80
N GLN A 167 3.67 -6.25 -16.08
CA GLN A 167 3.39 -7.62 -16.56
C GLN A 167 2.23 -8.29 -15.79
N GLN A 168 1.26 -7.49 -15.38
CA GLN A 168 0.02 -7.92 -14.71
C GLN A 168 -1.05 -6.84 -14.81
N PRO A 169 -2.35 -7.18 -14.65
CA PRO A 169 -3.40 -6.18 -14.56
C PRO A 169 -3.16 -5.21 -13.39
N VAL A 170 -3.28 -3.91 -13.65
CA VAL A 170 -3.13 -2.84 -12.65
C VAL A 170 -4.48 -2.14 -12.48
N PRO A 171 -5.29 -2.52 -11.48
CA PRO A 171 -6.54 -1.82 -11.19
C PRO A 171 -6.29 -0.35 -10.86
N LEU A 172 -7.10 0.52 -11.45
CA LEU A 172 -7.06 1.96 -11.19
C LEU A 172 -8.13 2.31 -10.15
N VAL A 173 -7.75 3.11 -9.16
CA VAL A 173 -8.63 3.48 -8.05
C VAL A 173 -8.58 4.98 -7.76
N SER A 174 -9.67 5.50 -7.18
CA SER A 174 -9.73 6.85 -6.64
C SER A 174 -10.17 6.85 -5.17
N ALA A 175 -9.36 7.47 -4.34
CA ALA A 175 -9.72 7.76 -2.95
C ALA A 175 -10.69 8.94 -2.82
N MET A 176 -10.87 9.75 -3.88
CA MET A 176 -11.70 10.97 -3.85
C MET A 176 -13.16 10.68 -4.12
N ASP A 177 -13.45 9.86 -5.13
CA ASP A 177 -14.81 9.54 -5.57
C ASP A 177 -15.22 8.08 -5.29
N GLY A 178 -14.30 7.26 -4.78
CA GLY A 178 -14.55 5.88 -4.40
C GLY A 178 -14.46 4.87 -5.55
N GLU A 179 -14.06 5.31 -6.76
CA GLU A 179 -13.93 4.41 -7.91
C GLU A 179 -12.95 3.27 -7.61
N GLY A 180 -13.36 2.03 -7.91
CA GLY A 180 -12.53 0.83 -7.77
C GLY A 180 -12.35 0.30 -6.34
N LEU A 181 -12.86 0.96 -5.29
CA LEU A 181 -12.63 0.56 -3.90
C LEU A 181 -13.24 -0.80 -3.54
N ASP A 182 -14.37 -1.18 -4.14
CA ASP A 182 -14.98 -2.49 -3.87
C ASP A 182 -14.13 -3.64 -4.44
N ALA A 183 -13.57 -3.47 -5.64
CA ALA A 183 -12.64 -4.42 -6.23
C ALA A 183 -11.33 -4.49 -5.42
N LEU A 184 -10.83 -3.35 -4.99
CA LEU A 184 -9.65 -3.26 -4.13
C LEU A 184 -9.87 -3.98 -2.79
N TRP A 185 -11.04 -3.85 -2.16
CA TRP A 185 -11.35 -4.61 -0.94
C TRP A 185 -11.30 -6.12 -1.14
N LYS A 186 -11.77 -6.64 -2.29
CA LYS A 186 -11.66 -8.07 -2.62
C LYS A 186 -10.19 -8.50 -2.75
N MET A 187 -9.38 -7.68 -3.42
CA MET A 187 -7.93 -7.92 -3.55
C MET A 187 -7.25 -7.92 -2.18
N ILE A 188 -7.48 -6.91 -1.35
CA ILE A 188 -6.95 -6.80 0.02
C ILE A 188 -7.28 -8.04 0.85
N ALA A 189 -8.52 -8.55 0.79
CA ALA A 189 -8.94 -9.70 1.56
C ALA A 189 -8.30 -11.01 1.12
N SER A 190 -7.90 -11.13 -0.15
CA SER A 190 -7.31 -12.34 -0.73
C SER A 190 -5.78 -12.32 -0.74
N LEU A 191 -5.16 -11.16 -0.90
CA LEU A 191 -3.73 -11.00 -1.15
C LEU A 191 -2.83 -11.71 -0.13
N PRO A 192 -3.01 -11.56 1.19
CA PRO A 192 -2.12 -12.22 2.18
C PRO A 192 -2.24 -13.74 2.24
N ARG A 193 -3.18 -14.33 1.50
CA ARG A 193 -3.44 -15.78 1.49
C ARG A 193 -2.95 -16.45 0.20
N GLN A 194 -2.45 -15.67 -0.74
CA GLN A 194 -1.89 -16.18 -1.99
C GLN A 194 -0.49 -16.71 -1.74
N THR A 195 -0.05 -17.67 -2.54
CA THR A 195 1.35 -18.09 -2.54
C THR A 195 2.18 -17.02 -3.22
N ALA A 196 3.36 -16.75 -2.70
CA ALA A 196 4.32 -15.88 -3.39
C ALA A 196 4.68 -16.50 -4.75
N ALA A 197 4.63 -15.70 -5.80
CA ALA A 197 4.90 -16.12 -7.17
C ALA A 197 6.40 -16.19 -7.47
#